data_1295dcea3718c95169377a559131d0e6
#
_entry.id   1295dcea3718c95169377a559131d0e6
#
_cell.length_a   1.000
_cell.length_b   1.000
_cell.length_c   1.000
_cell.angle_alpha   90.00
_cell.angle_beta   90.00
_cell.angle_gamma   90.00
#
_symmetry.space_group_name_H-M   'P 1'
#
loop_
_entity.id
_entity.type
_entity.pdbx_description
1 polymer ?
#
loop_
_entity_poly.entity_id
_entity_poly.type
_entity_poly.pdbx_seq_one_letter_code
_entity_poly.pdbx_strand_id
1 'polypeptide(L)'
;MRYALHQLLAVLMAVAVLTAEGASAQALEHSFVADAVQRVAPAVVRIDTERTVERQPFDPTLLDPLLRDLLGDPLAGKERERGQGSGVVIDARGLVLTNAHVVDRVESVSVTLADGEQR
;
A
#
# COMPACT_ATOMS: atom_id res chain seq x y z
N MET A 1 53.41 35.82 -6.71
CA MET A 1 53.05 34.39 -6.80
C MET A 1 52.72 33.73 -5.44
N ARG A 2 53.43 34.01 -4.40
CA ARG A 2 53.20 33.36 -3.08
C ARG A 2 51.84 33.73 -2.46
N TYR A 3 51.38 34.97 -2.63
CA TYR A 3 50.08 35.42 -2.09
C TYR A 3 48.87 34.81 -2.83
N ALA A 4 48.95 34.60 -4.14
CA ALA A 4 47.91 33.99 -4.93
C ALA A 4 47.67 32.53 -4.55
N LEU A 5 48.74 31.81 -4.21
CA LEU A 5 48.65 30.41 -3.79
C LEU A 5 47.95 30.26 -2.41
N HIS A 6 48.24 31.18 -1.48
CA HIS A 6 47.62 31.16 -0.14
C HIS A 6 46.14 31.54 -0.21
N GLN A 7 45.77 32.46 -1.08
CA GLN A 7 44.37 32.83 -1.31
C GLN A 7 43.59 31.66 -1.93
N LEU A 8 44.16 30.95 -2.88
CA LEU A 8 43.55 29.79 -3.50
C LEU A 8 43.35 28.64 -2.51
N LEU A 9 44.34 28.41 -1.64
CA LEU A 9 44.30 27.37 -0.61
C LEU A 9 43.23 27.68 0.45
N ALA A 10 43.10 28.95 0.85
CA ALA A 10 42.11 29.40 1.81
C ALA A 10 40.66 29.24 1.27
N VAL A 11 40.44 29.55 -0.01
CA VAL A 11 39.12 29.35 -0.66
C VAL A 11 38.78 27.86 -0.77
N LEU A 12 39.77 27.04 -1.12
CA LEU A 12 39.56 25.58 -1.22
C LEU A 12 39.21 24.96 0.13
N MET A 13 39.86 25.39 1.21
CA MET A 13 39.56 24.95 2.57
C MET A 13 38.17 25.43 3.03
N ALA A 14 37.79 26.65 2.70
CA ALA A 14 36.46 27.18 3.05
C ALA A 14 35.32 26.43 2.35
N VAL A 15 35.52 26.06 1.07
CA VAL A 15 34.53 25.25 0.32
C VAL A 15 34.45 23.84 0.88
N ALA A 16 35.54 23.22 1.28
CA ALA A 16 35.56 21.89 1.86
C ALA A 16 34.82 21.83 3.23
N VAL A 17 34.88 22.89 4.03
CA VAL A 17 34.20 22.97 5.31
C VAL A 17 32.65 23.14 5.12
N LEU A 18 32.22 23.91 4.10
CA LEU A 18 30.79 24.12 3.84
C LEU A 18 30.06 22.86 3.32
N THR A 19 30.79 21.90 2.75
CA THR A 19 30.18 20.68 2.20
C THR A 19 30.05 19.55 3.24
N ALA A 20 30.65 19.67 4.40
CA ALA A 20 30.70 18.59 5.40
C ALA A 20 29.50 18.53 6.35
N GLU A 21 28.71 19.59 6.45
CA GLU A 21 27.64 19.65 7.46
C GLU A 21 26.28 19.07 7.02
N GLY A 22 26.08 18.77 5.73
CA GLY A 22 24.80 18.29 5.19
C GLY A 22 24.56 16.78 5.28
N ALA A 23 25.59 15.98 5.49
CA ALA A 23 25.49 14.52 5.32
C ALA A 23 25.12 13.74 6.59
N SER A 24 25.30 14.33 7.77
CA SER A 24 25.21 13.55 9.02
C SER A 24 23.80 13.45 9.61
N ALA A 25 22.94 14.45 9.43
CA ALA A 25 21.62 14.45 10.04
C ALA A 25 20.61 13.54 9.31
N GLN A 26 20.67 13.51 7.98
CA GLN A 26 19.78 12.64 7.18
C GLN A 26 20.11 11.15 7.29
N ALA A 27 21.35 10.79 7.51
CA ALA A 27 21.77 9.40 7.66
C ALA A 27 21.25 8.75 8.96
N LEU A 28 21.14 9.51 10.04
CA LEU A 28 20.67 9.01 11.35
C LEU A 28 19.17 8.79 11.40
N GLU A 29 18.37 9.70 10.82
CA GLU A 29 16.91 9.50 10.75
C GLU A 29 16.54 8.36 9.79
N HIS A 30 17.27 8.20 8.70
CA HIS A 30 17.02 7.16 7.72
C HIS A 30 17.31 5.75 8.28
N SER A 31 18.30 5.62 9.14
CA SER A 31 18.68 4.34 9.74
C SER A 31 17.62 3.82 10.72
N PHE A 32 17.07 4.70 11.57
CA PHE A 32 16.09 4.28 12.57
C PHE A 32 14.77 3.80 11.96
N VAL A 33 14.25 4.51 10.97
CA VAL A 33 13.01 4.12 10.26
C VAL A 33 13.26 2.86 9.42
N ALA A 34 14.39 2.77 8.73
CA ALA A 34 14.75 1.59 7.93
C ALA A 34 14.88 0.34 8.82
N ASP A 35 15.52 0.46 9.95
CA ASP A 35 15.66 -0.65 10.91
C ASP A 35 14.30 -1.09 11.48
N ALA A 36 13.42 -0.14 11.80
CA ALA A 36 12.07 -0.44 12.27
C ALA A 36 11.26 -1.17 11.19
N VAL A 37 11.29 -0.69 9.96
CA VAL A 37 10.61 -1.32 8.82
C VAL A 37 11.14 -2.73 8.57
N GLN A 38 12.45 -2.94 8.56
CA GLN A 38 13.05 -4.27 8.35
C GLN A 38 12.61 -5.28 9.42
N ARG A 39 12.40 -4.85 10.65
CA ARG A 39 11.96 -5.73 11.75
C ARG A 39 10.50 -6.15 11.61
N VAL A 40 9.63 -5.26 11.16
CA VAL A 40 8.17 -5.52 11.10
C VAL A 40 7.69 -5.99 9.73
N ALA A 41 8.40 -5.67 8.65
CA ALA A 41 8.00 -6.01 7.29
C ALA A 41 7.69 -7.51 7.07
N PRO A 42 8.46 -8.46 7.64
CA PRO A 42 8.15 -9.89 7.49
C PRO A 42 6.82 -10.33 8.10
N ALA A 43 6.30 -9.58 9.07
CA ALA A 43 5.01 -9.86 9.69
C ALA A 43 3.83 -9.17 9.00
N VAL A 44 4.09 -8.21 8.11
CA VAL A 44 3.03 -7.50 7.38
C VAL A 44 2.57 -8.33 6.20
N VAL A 45 1.25 -8.47 6.05
CA VAL A 45 0.63 -9.24 4.98
C VAL A 45 -0.37 -8.41 4.21
N ARG A 46 -0.53 -8.72 2.92
CA ARG A 46 -1.63 -8.22 2.10
C ARG A 46 -2.81 -9.18 2.21
N ILE A 47 -3.99 -8.61 2.33
CA ILE A 47 -5.25 -9.36 2.39
C ILE A 47 -6.06 -8.97 1.17
N ASP A 48 -6.39 -9.95 0.34
CA ASP A 48 -7.30 -9.81 -0.79
C ASP A 48 -8.61 -10.52 -0.44
N THR A 49 -9.74 -9.88 -0.69
CA THR A 49 -11.07 -10.40 -0.33
C THR A 49 -12.00 -10.40 -1.53
N GLU A 50 -12.92 -11.36 -1.55
CA GLU A 50 -13.99 -11.40 -2.54
C GLU A 50 -15.33 -11.57 -1.85
N ARG A 51 -16.34 -10.86 -2.35
CA ARG A 51 -17.74 -11.03 -1.97
C ARG A 51 -18.62 -10.95 -3.20
N THR A 52 -19.72 -11.65 -3.18
CA THR A 52 -20.76 -11.53 -4.20
C THR A 52 -21.81 -10.52 -3.71
N VAL A 53 -22.01 -9.48 -4.49
CA VAL A 53 -23.08 -8.51 -4.24
C VAL A 53 -24.17 -8.70 -5.29
N GLU A 54 -25.42 -8.73 -4.83
CA GLU A 54 -26.55 -8.66 -5.74
C GLU A 54 -26.66 -7.22 -6.22
N ARG A 55 -26.52 -7.03 -7.53
CA ARG A 55 -26.82 -5.73 -8.12
C ARG A 55 -28.31 -5.47 -7.93
N GLN A 56 -28.68 -4.43 -7.19
CA GLN A 56 -30.08 -4.02 -7.08
C GLN A 56 -30.60 -3.75 -8.50
N PRO A 57 -31.70 -4.38 -8.91
CA PRO A 57 -32.29 -4.08 -10.20
C PRO A 57 -32.58 -2.59 -10.24
N PHE A 58 -32.17 -1.94 -11.30
CA PHE A 58 -32.69 -0.62 -11.64
C PHE A 58 -34.20 -0.72 -11.64
N ASP A 59 -34.92 0.23 -10.99
CA ASP A 59 -36.37 0.19 -10.90
C ASP A 59 -36.97 0.01 -12.31
N PRO A 60 -37.54 -1.15 -12.61
CA PRO A 60 -38.02 -1.46 -13.96
C PRO A 60 -39.18 -0.55 -14.38
N THR A 61 -39.79 0.21 -13.47
CA THR A 61 -40.84 1.17 -13.77
C THR A 61 -40.29 2.42 -14.48
N LEU A 62 -38.98 2.67 -14.43
CA LEU A 62 -38.32 3.76 -15.09
C LEU A 62 -37.86 3.43 -16.54
N LEU A 63 -37.97 2.19 -16.96
CA LEU A 63 -37.66 1.75 -18.33
C LEU A 63 -38.94 1.66 -19.15
N ASP A 64 -38.89 2.24 -20.36
CA ASP A 64 -39.92 2.03 -21.37
C ASP A 64 -40.12 0.49 -21.58
N PRO A 65 -41.37 -0.01 -21.54
CA PRO A 65 -41.65 -1.42 -21.72
C PRO A 65 -41.03 -2.04 -22.99
N LEU A 66 -40.92 -1.26 -24.04
CA LEU A 66 -40.29 -1.67 -25.31
C LEU A 66 -38.79 -1.91 -25.16
N LEU A 67 -38.12 -1.07 -24.38
CA LEU A 67 -36.69 -1.16 -24.14
C LEU A 67 -36.38 -2.38 -23.25
N ARG A 68 -37.23 -2.68 -22.29
CA ARG A 68 -37.13 -3.84 -21.42
C ARG A 68 -37.26 -5.16 -22.21
N ASP A 69 -38.16 -5.21 -23.15
CA ASP A 69 -38.40 -6.38 -23.98
C ASP A 69 -37.24 -6.62 -24.98
N LEU A 70 -36.60 -5.55 -25.43
CA LEU A 70 -35.50 -5.59 -26.37
C LEU A 70 -34.16 -5.95 -25.72
N LEU A 71 -33.92 -5.47 -24.50
CA LEU A 71 -32.63 -5.65 -23.79
C LEU A 71 -32.62 -6.86 -22.85
N GLY A 72 -33.77 -7.51 -22.64
CA GLY A 72 -33.94 -8.51 -21.59
C GLY A 72 -33.90 -7.87 -20.21
N ASP A 73 -33.62 -8.66 -19.18
CA ASP A 73 -33.36 -8.15 -17.82
C ASP A 73 -31.83 -8.05 -17.59
N PRO A 74 -31.17 -6.99 -18.08
CA PRO A 74 -29.72 -6.89 -18.04
C PRO A 74 -29.16 -6.58 -16.65
N LEU A 75 -30.04 -6.45 -15.64
CA LEU A 75 -29.69 -5.89 -14.35
C LEU A 75 -29.82 -6.87 -13.19
N ALA A 76 -30.36 -8.06 -13.43
CA ALA A 76 -30.34 -9.14 -12.46
C ALA A 76 -29.04 -9.93 -12.59
N GLY A 77 -27.99 -9.47 -11.95
CA GLY A 77 -26.67 -10.11 -11.98
C GLY A 77 -26.01 -10.12 -10.62
N LYS A 78 -25.36 -11.23 -10.31
CA LYS A 78 -24.42 -11.27 -9.19
C LYS A 78 -23.09 -10.68 -9.67
N GLU A 79 -22.63 -9.65 -9.01
CA GLU A 79 -21.34 -9.03 -9.28
C GLU A 79 -20.35 -9.45 -8.19
N ARG A 80 -19.12 -9.84 -8.60
CA ARG A 80 -18.04 -10.10 -7.65
C ARG A 80 -17.33 -8.80 -7.36
N GLU A 81 -17.36 -8.40 -6.11
CA GLU A 81 -16.65 -7.27 -5.59
C GLU A 81 -15.38 -7.76 -4.90
N ARG A 82 -14.27 -7.12 -5.21
CA ARG A 82 -12.96 -7.41 -4.63
C ARG A 82 -12.54 -6.27 -3.73
N GLY A 83 -12.06 -6.64 -2.55
CA GLY A 83 -11.48 -5.73 -1.58
C GLY A 83 -10.02 -6.04 -1.33
N GLN A 84 -9.31 -5.06 -0.82
CA GLN A 84 -7.91 -5.18 -0.44
C GLN A 84 -7.67 -4.53 0.91
N GLY A 85 -6.82 -5.15 1.72
CA GLY A 85 -6.42 -4.63 3.01
C GLY A 85 -5.03 -5.11 3.41
N SER A 86 -4.63 -4.75 4.61
CA SER A 86 -3.39 -5.19 5.21
C SER A 86 -3.64 -5.81 6.57
N GLY A 87 -2.76 -6.71 6.99
CA GLY A 87 -2.77 -7.32 8.30
C GLY A 87 -1.37 -7.55 8.83
N VAL A 88 -1.29 -7.98 10.08
CA VAL A 88 -0.03 -8.33 10.74
C VAL A 88 -0.15 -9.73 11.33
N VAL A 89 0.79 -10.60 11.02
CA VAL A 89 0.91 -11.92 11.66
C VAL A 89 1.35 -11.73 13.10
N ILE A 90 0.54 -12.18 14.04
CA ILE A 90 0.79 -12.02 15.48
C ILE A 90 1.12 -13.33 16.20
N ASP A 91 0.97 -14.47 15.51
CA ASP A 91 1.25 -15.79 16.08
C ASP A 91 1.75 -16.74 14.99
N ALA A 92 2.72 -17.59 15.33
CA ALA A 92 3.31 -18.57 14.43
C ALA A 92 2.30 -19.62 13.90
N ARG A 93 1.16 -19.78 14.55
CA ARG A 93 0.05 -20.65 14.10
C ARG A 93 -0.75 -20.02 12.95
N GLY A 94 -0.37 -18.83 12.48
CA GLY A 94 -1.03 -18.15 11.36
C GLY A 94 -2.15 -17.20 11.78
N LEU A 95 -2.12 -16.70 13.02
CA LEU A 95 -3.08 -15.69 13.45
C LEU A 95 -2.70 -14.32 12.89
N VAL A 96 -3.63 -13.71 12.15
CA VAL A 96 -3.44 -12.39 11.51
C VAL A 96 -4.40 -11.38 12.14
N LEU A 97 -3.86 -10.26 12.56
CA LEU A 97 -4.63 -9.10 13.02
C LEU A 97 -4.89 -8.16 11.83
N THR A 98 -6.15 -7.79 11.62
CA THR A 98 -6.56 -6.83 10.58
C THR A 98 -7.77 -6.03 11.06
N ASN A 99 -8.19 -5.04 10.28
CA ASN A 99 -9.39 -4.26 10.58
C ASN A 99 -10.66 -5.05 10.25
N ALA A 100 -11.68 -4.95 11.10
CA ALA A 100 -12.94 -5.67 10.93
C ALA A 100 -13.58 -5.42 9.56
N HIS A 101 -13.53 -4.17 9.05
CA HIS A 101 -14.13 -3.83 7.75
C HIS A 101 -13.45 -4.50 6.55
N VAL A 102 -12.21 -4.98 6.69
CA VAL A 102 -11.50 -5.71 5.62
C VAL A 102 -12.13 -7.08 5.39
N VAL A 103 -12.59 -7.74 6.47
CA VAL A 103 -13.12 -9.11 6.46
C VAL A 103 -14.63 -9.18 6.70
N ASP A 104 -15.31 -8.03 6.77
CA ASP A 104 -16.75 -8.00 6.99
C ASP A 104 -17.51 -8.45 5.73
N ARG A 105 -18.38 -9.44 5.89
CA ARG A 105 -19.26 -9.99 4.83
C ARG A 105 -18.53 -10.45 3.57
N VAL A 106 -17.31 -10.96 3.71
CA VAL A 106 -16.56 -11.54 2.60
C VAL A 106 -16.80 -13.05 2.52
N GLU A 107 -16.75 -13.60 1.31
CA GLU A 107 -16.92 -15.03 1.04
C GLU A 107 -15.58 -15.75 1.03
N SER A 108 -14.53 -15.05 0.59
CA SER A 108 -13.17 -15.59 0.58
C SER A 108 -12.15 -14.54 1.00
N VAL A 109 -11.11 -15.02 1.65
CA VAL A 109 -9.96 -14.23 2.08
C VAL A 109 -8.71 -14.93 1.61
N SER A 110 -7.82 -14.20 0.96
CA SER A 110 -6.51 -14.67 0.53
C SER A 110 -5.44 -13.79 1.16
N VAL A 111 -4.45 -14.41 1.79
CA VAL A 111 -3.37 -13.70 2.49
C VAL A 111 -2.07 -13.92 1.74
N THR A 112 -1.42 -12.82 1.34
CA THR A 112 -0.09 -12.86 0.73
C THR A 112 0.95 -12.40 1.73
N LEU A 113 1.89 -13.28 2.04
CA LEU A 113 3.00 -13.05 2.94
C LEU A 113 4.07 -12.16 2.30
N ALA A 114 5.01 -11.67 3.11
CA ALA A 114 6.10 -10.80 2.65
C ALA A 114 7.03 -11.46 1.60
N ASP A 115 7.14 -12.78 1.62
CA ASP A 115 7.89 -13.58 0.63
C ASP A 115 7.12 -13.84 -0.67
N GLY A 116 5.86 -13.40 -0.75
CA GLY A 116 4.97 -13.59 -1.89
C GLY A 116 4.16 -14.89 -1.84
N GLU A 117 4.33 -15.72 -0.80
CA GLU A 117 3.52 -16.92 -0.64
C GLU A 117 2.06 -16.54 -0.32
N GLN A 118 1.12 -17.15 -1.02
CA GLN A 118 -0.31 -16.94 -0.84
C GLN A 118 -0.94 -18.11 -0.11
N ARG A 119 -1.79 -17.81 0.85
CA ARG A 119 -2.53 -18.76 1.68
C ARG A 119 -4.03 -18.48 1.64
#